data_ecec241b22585153ff2c8fa0b19d074a
#
_entry.id   ecec241b22585153ff2c8fa0b19d074a
#
_cell.length_a   1.000
_cell.length_b   1.000
_cell.length_c   1.000
_cell.angle_alpha   90.00
_cell.angle_beta   90.00
_cell.angle_gamma   90.00
#
_symmetry.space_group_name_H-M   'P 1'
#
loop_
_entity.id
_entity.type
_entity.pdbx_description
1 polymer ?
#
loop_
_entity_poly.entity_id
_entity_poly.type
_entity_poly.pdbx_seq_one_letter_code
_entity_poly.pdbx_strand_id
1 'polypeptide(L)'
;MKKILLIILFCLSISLADAWAQESSRPSLHPASYWRTIKNTTLQCLLCPRKCVLAPGQRGVCTVRINKEGRLYSLGYGNPIAIHIDPIEKKPFFHVSPGSSVYSLAVAGCNMRCVFCQNWQISQSKPDESRNYNLSPEEVVNQVIQSNCRFIAFTYTEPTVFYEYMLDISKIAKAKGIKNTMHTCGYINQEPLKELLKYMDAVNVDLKGFSPEIYAKISEMAKLEPVLETLKTIKNAGIWLEITCLIIPGLNDEAIKIKEMCLWIKENLGEEVPVHFSRFMPAFRLISLPPTPLEKLDEAYKIAKNVGLKYVYIGNVPGHAGESTICPNCGKIAIKRIGYEILENNIKDGKCGFCGNKIAGRWDL
;
A
#
# COMPACT_ATOMS: atom_id res chain seq x y z
N MET A 1 -57.07 -54.74 17.29
CA MET A 1 -56.90 -53.34 17.65
C MET A 1 -55.41 -53.09 17.93
N LYS A 2 -54.64 -52.63 16.96
CA LYS A 2 -53.19 -52.32 17.12
C LYS A 2 -53.03 -50.82 17.23
N LYS A 3 -52.51 -50.33 18.35
CA LYS A 3 -52.18 -48.94 18.58
C LYS A 3 -50.81 -48.66 17.94
N ILE A 4 -50.79 -47.76 16.96
CA ILE A 4 -49.55 -47.25 16.34
C ILE A 4 -49.10 -46.06 17.19
N LEU A 5 -47.92 -46.15 17.79
CA LEU A 5 -47.26 -45.06 18.54
C LEU A 5 -46.43 -44.22 17.54
N LEU A 6 -46.84 -42.99 17.30
CA LEU A 6 -46.17 -42.04 16.46
C LEU A 6 -45.07 -41.31 17.27
N ILE A 7 -43.82 -41.66 17.03
CA ILE A 7 -42.67 -40.94 17.60
C ILE A 7 -42.34 -39.75 16.69
N ILE A 8 -42.65 -38.55 17.19
CA ILE A 8 -42.24 -37.31 16.52
C ILE A 8 -40.80 -37.01 16.93
N LEU A 9 -39.84 -37.24 16.03
CA LEU A 9 -38.46 -36.77 16.17
C LEU A 9 -38.45 -35.25 15.88
N PHE A 10 -38.24 -34.46 16.92
CA PHE A 10 -37.94 -33.03 16.78
C PHE A 10 -36.46 -32.89 16.42
N CYS A 11 -36.15 -32.77 15.12
CA CYS A 11 -34.82 -32.38 14.68
C CYS A 11 -34.60 -30.89 14.98
N LEU A 12 -33.85 -30.61 16.02
CA LEU A 12 -33.27 -29.29 16.29
C LEU A 12 -32.21 -29.04 15.22
N SER A 13 -32.58 -28.39 14.11
CA SER A 13 -31.64 -27.77 13.18
C SER A 13 -31.12 -26.50 13.83
N ILE A 14 -30.00 -26.61 14.54
CA ILE A 14 -29.20 -25.44 14.91
C ILE A 14 -28.62 -24.93 13.57
N SER A 15 -29.12 -23.79 13.11
CA SER A 15 -28.60 -23.14 11.91
C SER A 15 -27.19 -22.62 12.19
N LEU A 16 -26.23 -23.05 11.40
CA LEU A 16 -24.83 -22.57 11.42
C LEU A 16 -24.68 -21.08 11.05
N ALA A 17 -25.80 -20.34 10.98
CA ALA A 17 -25.81 -18.91 10.66
C ALA A 17 -25.54 -17.99 11.85
N ASP A 18 -25.57 -18.48 13.09
CA ASP A 18 -25.44 -17.62 14.28
C ASP A 18 -24.02 -17.51 14.84
N ALA A 19 -23.02 -18.12 14.20
CA ALA A 19 -21.63 -18.13 14.70
C ALA A 19 -20.80 -16.88 14.31
N TRP A 20 -21.37 -15.90 13.59
CA TRP A 20 -20.63 -14.73 13.08
C TRP A 20 -21.12 -13.37 13.58
N ALA A 21 -22.00 -13.33 14.55
CA ALA A 21 -22.35 -12.10 15.26
C ALA A 21 -21.34 -11.81 16.38
N GLN A 22 -20.07 -11.56 16.05
CA GLN A 22 -19.16 -10.93 16.97
C GLN A 22 -19.63 -9.47 17.16
N GLU A 23 -20.13 -9.18 18.38
CA GLU A 23 -20.40 -7.82 18.83
C GLU A 23 -19.22 -6.91 18.45
N SER A 24 -19.50 -5.82 17.73
CA SER A 24 -18.50 -4.81 17.42
C SER A 24 -18.07 -4.12 18.72
N SER A 25 -17.11 -4.72 19.44
CA SER A 25 -16.46 -4.05 20.55
C SER A 25 -15.84 -2.76 20.00
N ARG A 26 -16.12 -1.63 20.70
CA ARG A 26 -15.52 -0.34 20.35
C ARG A 26 -14.00 -0.52 20.28
N PRO A 27 -13.32 0.01 19.23
CA PRO A 27 -11.87 -0.14 19.11
C PRO A 27 -11.20 0.34 20.39
N SER A 28 -10.31 -0.47 20.95
CA SER A 28 -9.56 -0.11 22.14
C SER A 28 -8.68 1.10 21.84
N LEU A 29 -8.65 2.07 22.76
CA LEU A 29 -7.75 3.22 22.65
C LEU A 29 -6.31 2.73 22.84
N HIS A 30 -5.53 2.66 21.75
CA HIS A 30 -4.11 2.32 21.84
C HIS A 30 -3.26 3.60 21.92
N PRO A 31 -2.32 3.73 22.88
CA PRO A 31 -1.43 4.91 22.95
C PRO A 31 -0.69 5.11 21.62
N ALA A 32 -0.73 6.33 21.10
CA ALA A 32 -0.04 6.68 19.87
C ALA A 32 1.36 7.23 20.14
N SER A 33 2.31 6.90 19.25
CA SER A 33 3.68 7.44 19.27
C SER A 33 3.80 8.75 18.48
N TYR A 34 4.95 9.39 18.51
CA TYR A 34 5.28 10.58 17.70
C TYR A 34 4.30 11.75 17.84
N TRP A 35 4.25 12.32 19.02
CA TRP A 35 3.51 13.53 19.32
C TRP A 35 4.20 14.33 20.44
N ARG A 36 3.79 15.58 20.60
CA ARG A 36 4.22 16.43 21.71
C ARG A 36 3.07 17.30 22.21
N THR A 37 3.14 17.72 23.44
CA THR A 37 2.26 18.77 23.99
C THR A 37 2.73 20.13 23.47
N ILE A 38 1.81 21.00 23.05
CA ILE A 38 2.08 22.38 22.67
C ILE A 38 1.73 23.31 23.83
N LYS A 39 0.48 23.19 24.34
CA LYS A 39 0.00 24.03 25.44
C LYS A 39 -1.14 23.28 26.16
N ASN A 40 -1.06 23.20 27.48
CA ASN A 40 -2.03 22.49 28.32
C ASN A 40 -2.29 21.06 27.79
N THR A 41 -3.51 20.79 27.36
CA THR A 41 -3.95 19.50 26.78
C THR A 41 -3.99 19.51 25.24
N THR A 42 -3.51 20.56 24.58
CA THR A 42 -3.40 20.62 23.11
C THR A 42 -2.11 19.96 22.65
N LEU A 43 -2.22 19.06 21.68
CA LEU A 43 -1.13 18.23 21.15
C LEU A 43 -0.79 18.59 19.71
N GLN A 44 0.44 18.26 19.31
CA GLN A 44 0.82 18.17 17.90
C GLN A 44 1.23 16.75 17.59
N CYS A 45 0.55 16.13 16.60
CA CYS A 45 0.96 14.86 16.02
C CYS A 45 2.17 15.05 15.11
N LEU A 46 3.21 14.25 15.29
CA LEU A 46 4.50 14.32 14.56
C LEU A 46 4.73 13.10 13.66
N LEU A 47 3.72 12.23 13.46
CA LEU A 47 3.87 11.02 12.66
C LEU A 47 4.07 11.32 11.18
N CYS A 48 3.33 12.26 10.64
CA CYS A 48 3.38 12.62 9.22
C CYS A 48 3.52 14.13 9.01
N PRO A 49 3.84 14.59 7.79
CA PRO A 49 4.04 16.00 7.47
C PRO A 49 2.81 16.91 7.66
N ARG A 50 1.60 16.34 7.91
CA ARG A 50 0.40 17.13 8.27
C ARG A 50 0.59 17.88 9.58
N LYS A 51 1.36 17.35 10.53
CA LYS A 51 1.66 17.96 11.83
C LYS A 51 0.43 18.54 12.52
N CYS A 52 -0.68 17.77 12.52
CA CYS A 52 -1.98 18.20 13.03
C CYS A 52 -1.87 18.68 14.47
N VAL A 53 -2.42 19.88 14.75
CA VAL A 53 -2.60 20.42 16.08
C VAL A 53 -4.00 20.06 16.56
N LEU A 54 -4.10 19.40 17.71
CA LEU A 54 -5.32 18.76 18.19
C LEU A 54 -5.66 19.21 19.60
N ALA A 55 -6.77 19.90 19.78
CA ALA A 55 -7.38 20.14 21.08
C ALA A 55 -8.02 18.82 21.61
N PRO A 56 -8.38 18.72 22.90
CA PRO A 56 -9.08 17.57 23.45
C PRO A 56 -10.32 17.21 22.63
N GLY A 57 -10.49 15.93 22.32
CA GLY A 57 -11.57 15.38 21.48
C GLY A 57 -11.33 15.50 19.97
N GLN A 58 -10.38 16.29 19.51
CA GLN A 58 -10.11 16.46 18.08
C GLN A 58 -9.30 15.30 17.48
N ARG A 59 -9.58 15.03 16.19
CA ARG A 59 -8.88 14.04 15.36
C ARG A 59 -7.96 14.71 14.34
N GLY A 60 -6.89 14.02 13.99
CA GLY A 60 -6.06 14.39 12.85
C GLY A 60 -6.81 14.26 11.53
N VAL A 61 -6.27 14.85 10.46
CA VAL A 61 -6.79 14.77 9.09
C VAL A 61 -7.01 13.31 8.65
N CYS A 62 -6.18 12.39 9.14
CA CYS A 62 -6.29 10.94 8.86
C CYS A 62 -7.51 10.26 9.49
N THR A 63 -8.24 10.90 10.40
CA THR A 63 -9.36 10.38 11.19
C THR A 63 -9.02 9.28 12.21
N VAL A 64 -7.80 8.75 12.20
CA VAL A 64 -7.34 7.61 13.01
C VAL A 64 -6.75 8.04 14.34
N ARG A 65 -6.08 9.19 14.39
CA ARG A 65 -5.41 9.68 15.60
C ARG A 65 -6.24 10.74 16.29
N ILE A 66 -6.46 10.56 17.60
CA ILE A 66 -7.33 11.41 18.42
C ILE A 66 -6.64 11.86 19.71
N ASN A 67 -6.83 13.13 20.07
CA ASN A 67 -6.45 13.63 21.38
C ASN A 67 -7.55 13.32 22.41
N LYS A 68 -7.24 12.52 23.42
CA LYS A 68 -8.09 12.27 24.58
C LYS A 68 -7.40 12.86 25.82
N GLU A 69 -7.93 13.98 26.32
CA GLU A 69 -7.50 14.60 27.57
C GLU A 69 -5.98 14.88 27.67
N GLY A 70 -5.36 15.30 26.56
CA GLY A 70 -3.94 15.62 26.54
C GLY A 70 -3.03 14.42 26.23
N ARG A 71 -3.57 13.28 25.78
CA ARG A 71 -2.82 12.14 25.25
C ARG A 71 -3.30 11.78 23.85
N LEU A 72 -2.36 11.39 22.99
CA LEU A 72 -2.69 10.94 21.65
C LEU A 72 -2.92 9.44 21.62
N TYR A 73 -4.00 9.02 20.95
CA TYR A 73 -4.36 7.61 20.78
C TYR A 73 -4.58 7.28 19.31
N SER A 74 -4.32 6.03 18.94
CA SER A 74 -4.67 5.41 17.67
C SER A 74 -5.98 4.64 17.81
N LEU A 75 -6.95 4.90 16.93
CA LEU A 75 -8.22 4.18 16.83
C LEU A 75 -8.11 3.00 15.83
N GLY A 76 -6.97 2.89 15.17
CA GLY A 76 -6.75 1.87 14.14
C GLY A 76 -6.01 0.62 14.63
N TYR A 77 -5.58 0.57 15.89
CA TYR A 77 -4.85 -0.56 16.43
C TYR A 77 -5.79 -1.75 16.69
N GLY A 78 -5.42 -2.93 16.17
CA GLY A 78 -6.26 -4.12 16.28
C GLY A 78 -7.56 -4.07 15.47
N ASN A 79 -7.74 -3.08 14.58
CA ASN A 79 -9.01 -2.71 13.99
C ASN A 79 -8.96 -2.65 12.45
N PRO A 80 -8.51 -3.72 11.74
CA PRO A 80 -8.44 -3.72 10.29
C PRO A 80 -9.83 -3.71 9.65
N ILE A 81 -9.99 -2.91 8.58
CA ILE A 81 -11.24 -2.79 7.80
C ILE A 81 -11.25 -3.71 6.57
N ALA A 82 -10.09 -4.07 6.07
CA ALA A 82 -9.98 -4.94 4.91
C ALA A 82 -8.82 -5.90 5.06
N ILE A 83 -9.09 -7.17 4.74
CA ILE A 83 -8.13 -8.27 4.73
C ILE A 83 -8.40 -9.10 3.47
N HIS A 84 -7.34 -9.33 2.66
CA HIS A 84 -7.42 -10.16 1.45
C HIS A 84 -6.12 -10.91 1.22
N ILE A 85 -6.21 -12.06 0.55
CA ILE A 85 -5.06 -12.72 -0.05
C ILE A 85 -5.00 -12.28 -1.51
N ASP A 86 -3.93 -11.61 -1.90
CA ASP A 86 -3.74 -11.07 -3.24
C ASP A 86 -2.43 -11.58 -3.86
N PRO A 87 -2.28 -11.57 -5.19
CA PRO A 87 -0.97 -11.69 -5.82
C PRO A 87 -0.11 -10.47 -5.46
N ILE A 88 1.20 -10.68 -5.30
CA ILE A 88 2.15 -9.62 -4.94
C ILE A 88 2.22 -8.53 -6.01
N GLU A 89 1.97 -8.89 -7.27
CA GLU A 89 1.88 -7.97 -8.42
C GLU A 89 0.77 -6.92 -8.26
N LYS A 90 -0.30 -7.23 -7.53
CA LYS A 90 -1.37 -6.28 -7.22
C LYS A 90 -0.92 -5.18 -6.26
N LYS A 91 0.21 -5.37 -5.55
CA LYS A 91 0.85 -4.38 -4.67
C LYS A 91 1.95 -3.58 -5.38
N PRO A 92 1.91 -3.43 -6.65
CA PRO A 92 2.87 -3.33 -7.75
C PRO A 92 4.32 -3.65 -7.35
N PHE A 93 4.53 -4.88 -6.89
CA PHE A 93 5.87 -5.44 -6.72
C PHE A 93 6.16 -6.44 -7.84
N PHE A 94 6.85 -5.97 -8.88
CA PHE A 94 7.20 -6.80 -10.03
C PHE A 94 8.58 -7.44 -9.92
N HIS A 95 9.39 -6.96 -8.98
CA HIS A 95 10.73 -7.45 -8.71
C HIS A 95 10.91 -8.04 -7.31
N VAL A 96 9.81 -8.49 -6.69
CA VAL A 96 9.81 -9.16 -5.38
C VAL A 96 9.05 -10.46 -5.51
N SER A 97 9.76 -11.60 -5.45
CA SER A 97 9.19 -12.96 -5.48
C SER A 97 7.94 -13.11 -6.37
N PRO A 98 8.06 -12.93 -7.71
CA PRO A 98 6.91 -12.90 -8.62
C PRO A 98 6.00 -14.12 -8.50
N GLY A 99 4.68 -13.90 -8.55
CA GLY A 99 3.67 -14.94 -8.40
C GLY A 99 3.36 -15.35 -6.96
N SER A 100 3.98 -14.70 -5.96
CA SER A 100 3.72 -15.01 -4.56
C SER A 100 2.37 -14.46 -4.10
N SER A 101 1.70 -15.20 -3.21
CA SER A 101 0.54 -14.71 -2.47
C SER A 101 0.96 -13.84 -1.30
N VAL A 102 0.21 -12.76 -1.07
CA VAL A 102 0.45 -11.81 0.01
C VAL A 102 -0.81 -11.58 0.84
N TYR A 103 -0.69 -11.63 2.16
CA TYR A 103 -1.75 -11.27 3.08
C TYR A 103 -1.83 -9.74 3.19
N SER A 104 -2.86 -9.16 2.60
CA SER A 104 -3.06 -7.72 2.50
C SER A 104 -3.96 -7.21 3.61
N LEU A 105 -3.55 -6.14 4.29
CA LEU A 105 -4.25 -5.57 5.44
C LEU A 105 -4.36 -4.05 5.33
N ALA A 106 -5.54 -3.51 5.67
CA ALA A 106 -5.80 -2.08 5.78
C ALA A 106 -6.59 -1.73 7.03
N VAL A 107 -6.39 -0.51 7.51
CA VAL A 107 -7.21 0.15 8.54
C VAL A 107 -7.94 1.33 7.90
N ALA A 108 -9.14 1.68 8.41
CA ALA A 108 -9.89 2.85 7.94
C ALA A 108 -9.13 4.15 8.15
N GLY A 109 -9.31 5.12 7.24
CA GLY A 109 -8.66 6.43 7.31
C GLY A 109 -7.42 6.56 6.44
N CYS A 110 -7.02 7.82 6.15
CA CYS A 110 -5.86 8.15 5.31
C CYS A 110 -5.42 9.60 5.53
N ASN A 111 -4.12 9.87 5.54
CA ASN A 111 -3.58 11.22 5.69
C ASN A 111 -3.44 12.00 4.36
N MET A 112 -3.66 11.34 3.20
CA MET A 112 -3.51 11.97 1.87
C MET A 112 -4.81 12.56 1.33
N ARG A 113 -5.94 11.88 1.52
CA ARG A 113 -7.27 12.32 1.06
C ARG A 113 -7.35 12.62 -0.44
N CYS A 114 -6.74 11.75 -1.27
CA CYS A 114 -6.68 11.93 -2.72
C CYS A 114 -8.06 12.00 -3.36
N VAL A 115 -8.28 12.99 -4.24
CA VAL A 115 -9.57 13.22 -4.92
C VAL A 115 -9.95 12.11 -5.91
N PHE A 116 -8.99 11.27 -6.31
CA PHE A 116 -9.13 10.14 -7.23
C PHE A 116 -9.10 8.76 -6.54
N CYS A 117 -9.25 8.69 -5.22
CA CYS A 117 -9.02 7.48 -4.45
C CYS A 117 -9.97 6.35 -4.85
N GLN A 118 -9.43 5.23 -5.34
CA GLN A 118 -10.22 4.04 -5.69
C GLN A 118 -10.76 3.32 -4.44
N ASN A 119 -10.07 3.45 -3.30
CA ASN A 119 -10.46 2.88 -2.01
C ASN A 119 -11.13 3.93 -1.10
N TRP A 120 -11.85 4.91 -1.67
CA TRP A 120 -12.41 6.03 -0.91
C TRP A 120 -13.36 5.58 0.20
N GLN A 121 -14.10 4.48 0.01
CA GLN A 121 -15.04 3.96 1.00
C GLN A 121 -14.36 3.67 2.35
N ILE A 122 -13.14 3.13 2.32
CA ILE A 122 -12.38 2.80 3.53
C ILE A 122 -11.38 3.89 3.92
N SER A 123 -10.80 4.61 2.95
CA SER A 123 -9.81 5.66 3.22
C SER A 123 -10.43 6.95 3.76
N GLN A 124 -11.72 7.19 3.53
CA GLN A 124 -12.47 8.34 4.06
C GLN A 124 -13.29 7.99 5.30
N SER A 125 -13.35 6.71 5.69
CA SER A 125 -14.06 6.22 6.87
C SER A 125 -13.27 6.50 8.14
N LYS A 126 -13.97 6.43 9.28
CA LYS A 126 -13.36 6.50 10.62
C LYS A 126 -13.34 5.10 11.24
N PRO A 127 -12.26 4.69 11.92
CA PRO A 127 -12.13 3.35 12.46
C PRO A 127 -13.22 2.94 13.46
N ASP A 128 -13.76 3.88 14.23
CA ASP A 128 -14.80 3.67 15.25
C ASP A 128 -16.23 3.86 14.73
N GLU A 129 -16.40 4.23 13.47
CA GLU A 129 -17.69 4.39 12.79
C GLU A 129 -17.87 3.36 11.64
N SER A 130 -16.87 2.49 11.40
CA SER A 130 -16.89 1.46 10.37
C SER A 130 -16.97 0.07 10.97
N ARG A 131 -17.49 -0.89 10.18
CA ARG A 131 -17.49 -2.31 10.56
C ARG A 131 -16.11 -2.89 10.25
N ASN A 132 -15.38 -3.30 11.27
CA ASN A 132 -14.02 -3.77 11.17
C ASN A 132 -13.87 -5.15 11.83
N TYR A 133 -12.74 -5.81 11.53
CA TYR A 133 -12.29 -6.97 12.29
C TYR A 133 -11.71 -6.50 13.63
N ASN A 134 -11.62 -7.44 14.59
CA ASN A 134 -10.90 -7.23 15.85
C ASN A 134 -9.78 -8.28 15.91
N LEU A 135 -8.55 -7.87 15.60
CA LEU A 135 -7.40 -8.77 15.47
C LEU A 135 -6.16 -8.15 16.12
N SER A 136 -5.62 -8.81 17.12
CA SER A 136 -4.30 -8.46 17.67
C SER A 136 -3.19 -8.67 16.64
N PRO A 137 -2.00 -8.06 16.81
CA PRO A 137 -0.85 -8.31 15.94
C PRO A 137 -0.49 -9.78 15.81
N GLU A 138 -0.58 -10.55 16.90
CA GLU A 138 -0.33 -11.99 16.96
C GLU A 138 -1.33 -12.78 16.12
N GLU A 139 -2.62 -12.43 16.22
CA GLU A 139 -3.69 -13.08 15.44
C GLU A 139 -3.51 -12.82 13.94
N VAL A 140 -3.13 -11.60 13.54
CA VAL A 140 -2.80 -11.31 12.14
C VAL A 140 -1.68 -12.22 11.65
N VAL A 141 -0.56 -12.31 12.38
CA VAL A 141 0.58 -13.14 11.97
C VAL A 141 0.20 -14.63 11.93
N ASN A 142 -0.63 -15.10 12.88
CA ASN A 142 -1.14 -16.47 12.86
C ASN A 142 -2.01 -16.73 11.62
N GLN A 143 -2.87 -15.78 11.21
CA GLN A 143 -3.66 -15.91 9.99
C GLN A 143 -2.79 -15.92 8.73
N VAL A 144 -1.69 -15.15 8.69
CA VAL A 144 -0.71 -15.20 7.59
C VAL A 144 -0.12 -16.60 7.45
N ILE A 145 0.30 -17.21 8.56
CA ILE A 145 0.86 -18.56 8.58
C ILE A 145 -0.19 -19.59 8.11
N GLN A 146 -1.42 -19.50 8.64
CA GLN A 146 -2.52 -20.41 8.28
C GLN A 146 -2.92 -20.30 6.80
N SER A 147 -2.82 -19.11 6.22
CA SER A 147 -3.10 -18.88 4.79
C SER A 147 -1.93 -19.24 3.87
N ASN A 148 -0.83 -19.78 4.41
CA ASN A 148 0.37 -20.13 3.68
C ASN A 148 0.97 -18.96 2.85
N CYS A 149 0.78 -17.73 3.33
CA CYS A 149 1.40 -16.54 2.74
C CYS A 149 2.80 -16.34 3.32
N ARG A 150 3.77 -16.01 2.46
CA ARG A 150 5.14 -15.65 2.87
C ARG A 150 5.27 -14.16 3.16
N PHE A 151 4.31 -13.36 2.73
CA PHE A 151 4.32 -11.90 2.78
C PHE A 151 3.10 -11.34 3.48
N ILE A 152 3.31 -10.23 4.21
CA ILE A 152 2.26 -9.29 4.62
C ILE A 152 2.42 -8.02 3.78
N ALA A 153 1.31 -7.46 3.28
CA ALA A 153 1.28 -6.14 2.68
C ALA A 153 0.38 -5.20 3.47
N PHE A 154 0.94 -4.13 3.98
CA PHE A 154 0.20 -2.99 4.53
C PHE A 154 -0.17 -2.08 3.36
N THR A 155 -1.48 -1.93 3.05
CA THR A 155 -1.92 -1.40 1.75
C THR A 155 -3.34 -0.84 1.75
N TYR A 156 -3.93 -0.57 0.58
CA TYR A 156 -5.28 -0.08 0.25
C TYR A 156 -5.61 1.33 0.75
N THR A 157 -5.37 1.62 2.03
CA THR A 157 -5.38 2.96 2.61
C THR A 157 -3.94 3.45 2.78
N GLU A 158 -3.68 4.36 3.69
CA GLU A 158 -2.31 4.79 3.97
C GLU A 158 -1.76 4.10 5.23
N PRO A 159 -0.79 3.19 5.10
CA PRO A 159 -0.24 2.44 6.23
C PRO A 159 0.32 3.31 7.36
N THR A 160 0.84 4.48 7.05
CA THR A 160 1.35 5.44 8.05
C THR A 160 0.31 5.74 9.15
N VAL A 161 -1.00 5.76 8.85
CA VAL A 161 -2.00 6.19 9.82
C VAL A 161 -2.27 5.16 10.93
N PHE A 162 -1.97 3.89 10.69
CA PHE A 162 -2.03 2.81 11.68
C PHE A 162 -0.64 2.29 12.09
N TYR A 163 0.29 3.21 12.21
CA TYR A 163 1.72 3.00 12.41
C TYR A 163 2.04 1.99 13.52
N GLU A 164 1.48 2.15 14.71
CA GLU A 164 1.76 1.30 15.87
C GLU A 164 1.36 -0.16 15.59
N TYR A 165 0.19 -0.35 15.01
CA TYR A 165 -0.32 -1.69 14.65
C TYR A 165 0.54 -2.34 13.57
N MET A 166 0.88 -1.59 12.52
CA MET A 166 1.79 -2.05 11.47
C MET A 166 3.17 -2.42 12.03
N LEU A 167 3.73 -1.58 12.93
CA LEU A 167 5.04 -1.80 13.51
C LEU A 167 5.08 -3.08 14.35
N ASP A 168 4.07 -3.31 15.20
CA ASP A 168 4.02 -4.48 16.06
C ASP A 168 3.79 -5.77 15.27
N ILE A 169 2.87 -5.76 14.29
CA ILE A 169 2.72 -6.87 13.33
C ILE A 169 4.06 -7.17 12.66
N SER A 170 4.76 -6.13 12.17
CA SER A 170 6.01 -6.29 11.42
C SER A 170 7.14 -6.88 12.26
N LYS A 171 7.22 -6.54 13.55
CA LYS A 171 8.19 -7.14 14.49
C LYS A 171 7.94 -8.63 14.66
N ILE A 172 6.68 -9.03 14.91
CA ILE A 172 6.30 -10.42 15.11
C ILE A 172 6.49 -11.22 13.81
N ALA A 173 6.03 -10.69 12.68
CA ALA A 173 6.17 -11.30 11.36
C ALA A 173 7.64 -11.58 11.03
N LYS A 174 8.52 -10.60 11.22
CA LYS A 174 9.96 -10.74 10.98
C LYS A 174 10.57 -11.82 11.85
N ALA A 175 10.19 -11.90 13.14
CA ALA A 175 10.67 -12.95 14.06
C ALA A 175 10.20 -14.35 13.64
N LYS A 176 9.11 -14.47 12.89
CA LYS A 176 8.56 -15.71 12.31
C LYS A 176 9.06 -15.99 10.88
N GLY A 177 9.97 -15.16 10.33
CA GLY A 177 10.48 -15.32 8.97
C GLY A 177 9.54 -14.84 7.86
N ILE A 178 8.40 -14.24 8.20
CA ILE A 178 7.45 -13.65 7.27
C ILE A 178 8.00 -12.31 6.79
N LYS A 179 7.85 -12.01 5.50
CA LYS A 179 8.33 -10.79 4.85
C LYS A 179 7.30 -9.68 4.93
N ASN A 180 7.75 -8.49 5.28
CA ASN A 180 6.90 -7.31 5.41
C ASN A 180 7.04 -6.41 4.20
N THR A 181 5.92 -6.09 3.55
CA THR A 181 5.86 -5.15 2.43
C THR A 181 4.88 -4.02 2.73
N MET A 182 5.10 -2.87 2.14
CA MET A 182 4.23 -1.71 2.30
C MET A 182 3.99 -1.05 0.95
N HIS A 183 2.71 -0.78 0.62
CA HIS A 183 2.33 0.11 -0.47
C HIS A 183 1.76 1.40 0.14
N THR A 184 2.47 2.51 -0.02
CA THR A 184 2.24 3.76 0.70
C THR A 184 2.30 4.97 -0.22
N CYS A 185 1.67 6.06 0.20
CA CYS A 185 1.87 7.37 -0.42
C CYS A 185 3.19 8.04 0.01
N GLY A 186 3.96 7.43 0.90
CA GLY A 186 5.24 7.96 1.37
C GLY A 186 5.13 9.23 2.23
N TYR A 187 3.94 9.55 2.74
CA TYR A 187 3.71 10.80 3.50
C TYR A 187 3.88 10.56 5.01
N ILE A 188 5.11 10.28 5.41
CA ILE A 188 5.55 9.95 6.77
C ILE A 188 6.78 10.81 7.13
N ASN A 189 6.96 11.17 8.41
CA ASN A 189 8.15 11.88 8.86
C ASN A 189 9.35 10.92 9.00
N GLN A 190 10.56 11.47 9.00
CA GLN A 190 11.79 10.69 8.88
C GLN A 190 12.07 9.76 10.06
N GLU A 191 11.80 10.20 11.31
CA GLU A 191 12.06 9.37 12.49
C GLU A 191 11.18 8.10 12.51
N PRO A 192 9.83 8.20 12.41
CA PRO A 192 8.99 6.99 12.33
C PRO A 192 9.30 6.13 11.10
N LEU A 193 9.67 6.72 9.96
CA LEU A 193 10.06 5.97 8.78
C LEU A 193 11.31 5.11 9.05
N LYS A 194 12.38 5.71 9.57
CA LYS A 194 13.63 5.00 9.86
C LYS A 194 13.45 3.87 10.86
N GLU A 195 12.58 4.03 11.85
CA GLU A 195 12.25 2.95 12.78
C GLU A 195 11.52 1.81 12.07
N LEU A 196 10.50 2.13 11.26
CA LEU A 196 9.70 1.15 10.53
C LEU A 196 10.54 0.34 9.53
N LEU A 197 11.45 1.00 8.80
CA LEU A 197 12.29 0.36 7.78
C LEU A 197 13.19 -0.74 8.34
N LYS A 198 13.46 -0.79 9.64
CA LYS A 198 14.18 -1.92 10.28
C LYS A 198 13.43 -3.25 10.16
N TYR A 199 12.13 -3.20 9.87
CA TYR A 199 11.24 -4.36 9.80
C TYR A 199 10.64 -4.59 8.42
N MET A 200 10.86 -3.68 7.44
CA MET A 200 10.36 -3.82 6.06
C MET A 200 11.37 -4.52 5.16
N ASP A 201 10.89 -5.35 4.23
CA ASP A 201 11.68 -6.02 3.19
C ASP A 201 11.56 -5.31 1.84
N ALA A 202 10.37 -4.79 1.52
CA ALA A 202 10.12 -4.03 0.29
C ALA A 202 9.03 -2.95 0.51
N VAL A 203 9.17 -1.83 -0.20
CA VAL A 203 8.21 -0.72 -0.19
C VAL A 203 7.91 -0.30 -1.62
N ASN A 204 6.62 -0.16 -1.95
CA ASN A 204 6.17 0.54 -3.13
C ASN A 204 5.62 1.91 -2.71
N VAL A 205 6.06 2.98 -3.37
CA VAL A 205 5.64 4.34 -3.06
C VAL A 205 4.88 4.95 -4.24
N ASP A 206 3.69 5.44 -3.96
CA ASP A 206 2.93 6.25 -4.91
C ASP A 206 3.52 7.65 -5.04
N LEU A 207 4.26 7.91 -6.11
CA LEU A 207 4.69 9.26 -6.52
C LEU A 207 3.64 9.84 -7.48
N LYS A 208 2.68 10.59 -6.92
CA LYS A 208 1.42 10.96 -7.60
C LYS A 208 1.54 12.09 -8.63
N GLY A 209 2.71 12.61 -8.86
CA GLY A 209 3.03 13.69 -9.80
C GLY A 209 4.34 14.35 -9.41
N PHE A 210 4.81 15.28 -10.27
CA PHE A 210 6.11 15.93 -10.07
C PHE A 210 6.01 17.46 -10.15
N SER A 211 5.03 18.01 -9.40
CA SER A 211 4.86 19.45 -9.19
C SER A 211 4.17 19.67 -7.83
N PRO A 212 4.60 20.65 -7.02
CA PRO A 212 3.98 21.01 -5.75
C PRO A 212 2.50 21.37 -5.90
N GLU A 213 2.14 22.08 -6.99
CA GLU A 213 0.78 22.55 -7.29
C GLU A 213 -0.14 21.36 -7.57
N ILE A 214 0.31 20.42 -8.39
CA ILE A 214 -0.43 19.20 -8.71
C ILE A 214 -0.63 18.37 -7.43
N TYR A 215 0.44 18.18 -6.63
CA TYR A 215 0.36 17.43 -5.38
C TYR A 215 -0.66 18.04 -4.41
N ALA A 216 -0.64 19.37 -4.23
CA ALA A 216 -1.61 20.09 -3.40
C ALA A 216 -3.05 19.91 -3.90
N LYS A 217 -3.24 19.99 -5.23
CA LYS A 217 -4.55 19.87 -5.88
C LYS A 217 -5.17 18.48 -5.73
N ILE A 218 -4.38 17.43 -5.99
CA ILE A 218 -4.91 16.05 -6.04
C ILE A 218 -4.91 15.33 -4.69
N SER A 219 -4.24 15.87 -3.66
CA SER A 219 -4.05 15.22 -2.36
C SER A 219 -4.36 16.15 -1.17
N GLU A 220 -5.34 17.04 -1.32
CA GLU A 220 -5.79 17.99 -0.29
C GLU A 220 -4.61 18.64 0.47
N MET A 221 -3.80 19.45 -0.23
CA MET A 221 -2.66 20.20 0.31
C MET A 221 -1.50 19.34 0.86
N ALA A 222 -1.37 18.09 0.44
CA ALA A 222 -0.14 17.34 0.68
C ALA A 222 1.01 17.95 -0.15
N LYS A 223 2.24 17.84 0.37
CA LYS A 223 3.44 18.37 -0.26
C LYS A 223 4.23 17.27 -0.95
N LEU A 224 4.88 17.58 -2.06
CA LEU A 224 5.74 16.68 -2.83
C LEU A 224 7.04 16.35 -2.06
N GLU A 225 7.72 17.37 -1.51
CA GLU A 225 9.06 17.24 -0.92
C GLU A 225 9.17 16.14 0.15
N PRO A 226 8.23 15.99 1.11
CA PRO A 226 8.31 14.89 2.09
C PRO A 226 8.28 13.51 1.46
N VAL A 227 7.59 13.34 0.31
CA VAL A 227 7.54 12.06 -0.41
C VAL A 227 8.88 11.78 -1.08
N LEU A 228 9.51 12.80 -1.69
CA LEU A 228 10.85 12.68 -2.28
C LEU A 228 11.90 12.31 -1.22
N GLU A 229 11.83 12.89 -0.03
CA GLU A 229 12.72 12.54 1.09
C GLU A 229 12.44 11.11 1.61
N THR A 230 11.18 10.67 1.61
CA THR A 230 10.82 9.28 1.94
C THR A 230 11.46 8.29 0.96
N LEU A 231 11.36 8.56 -0.35
CA LEU A 231 11.97 7.74 -1.39
C LEU A 231 13.49 7.59 -1.21
N LYS A 232 14.20 8.71 -0.97
CA LYS A 232 15.65 8.69 -0.71
C LYS A 232 15.98 7.88 0.55
N THR A 233 15.20 8.05 1.62
CA THR A 233 15.43 7.36 2.89
C THR A 233 15.25 5.85 2.75
N ILE A 234 14.22 5.39 2.03
CA ILE A 234 13.99 3.96 1.73
C ILE A 234 15.17 3.40 0.92
N LYS A 235 15.58 4.10 -0.13
CA LYS A 235 16.71 3.70 -0.98
C LYS A 235 18.01 3.58 -0.18
N ASN A 236 18.32 4.59 0.64
CA ASN A 236 19.54 4.64 1.45
C ASN A 236 19.56 3.58 2.57
N ALA A 237 18.38 3.16 3.04
CA ALA A 237 18.24 2.06 4.00
C ALA A 237 18.48 0.66 3.36
N GLY A 238 18.67 0.57 2.04
CA GLY A 238 18.87 -0.69 1.31
C GLY A 238 17.62 -1.56 1.18
N ILE A 239 16.45 -1.00 1.53
CA ILE A 239 15.15 -1.67 1.36
C ILE A 239 14.77 -1.65 -0.13
N TRP A 240 14.17 -2.75 -0.62
CA TRP A 240 13.73 -2.79 -2.01
C TRP A 240 12.63 -1.75 -2.25
N LEU A 241 12.82 -0.94 -3.29
CA LEU A 241 11.92 0.16 -3.64
C LEU A 241 11.39 -0.01 -5.06
N GLU A 242 10.06 0.05 -5.21
CA GLU A 242 9.40 0.27 -6.49
C GLU A 242 8.53 1.54 -6.39
N ILE A 243 8.28 2.21 -7.51
CA ILE A 243 7.54 3.49 -7.55
C ILE A 243 6.33 3.32 -8.45
N THR A 244 5.16 3.77 -7.99
CA THR A 244 3.94 3.80 -8.79
C THR A 244 3.52 5.25 -9.04
N CYS A 245 3.19 5.57 -10.29
CA CYS A 245 2.60 6.85 -10.69
C CYS A 245 1.30 6.61 -11.43
N LEU A 246 0.18 6.97 -10.82
CA LEU A 246 -1.12 6.96 -11.49
C LEU A 246 -1.21 8.15 -12.43
N ILE A 247 -1.30 7.91 -13.74
CA ILE A 247 -1.42 8.98 -14.73
C ILE A 247 -2.88 9.40 -14.86
N ILE A 248 -3.18 10.66 -14.57
CA ILE A 248 -4.54 11.23 -14.56
C ILE A 248 -4.63 12.28 -15.66
N PRO A 249 -5.52 12.10 -16.66
CA PRO A 249 -5.63 13.02 -17.80
C PRO A 249 -5.87 14.48 -17.37
N GLY A 250 -5.06 15.39 -17.92
CA GLY A 250 -5.15 16.83 -17.67
C GLY A 250 -4.73 17.28 -16.28
N LEU A 251 -4.15 16.38 -15.46
CA LEU A 251 -3.66 16.73 -14.12
C LEU A 251 -2.16 16.48 -13.96
N ASN A 252 -1.67 15.28 -14.25
CA ASN A 252 -0.26 14.93 -14.08
C ASN A 252 0.33 14.19 -15.30
N ASP A 253 -0.30 14.29 -16.46
CA ASP A 253 0.06 13.63 -17.71
C ASP A 253 0.90 14.49 -18.67
N GLU A 254 1.43 15.62 -18.19
CA GLU A 254 2.32 16.48 -18.97
C GLU A 254 3.69 15.82 -19.20
N ALA A 255 4.07 15.64 -20.46
CA ALA A 255 5.32 14.97 -20.86
C ALA A 255 6.58 15.56 -20.19
N ILE A 256 6.64 16.90 -20.05
CA ILE A 256 7.76 17.57 -19.40
C ILE A 256 7.86 17.20 -17.92
N LYS A 257 6.73 17.14 -17.20
CA LYS A 257 6.71 16.78 -15.76
C LYS A 257 7.03 15.31 -15.54
N ILE A 258 6.57 14.42 -16.42
CA ILE A 258 6.95 13.00 -16.42
C ILE A 258 8.47 12.85 -16.65
N LYS A 259 9.04 13.60 -17.58
CA LYS A 259 10.48 13.59 -17.84
C LYS A 259 11.28 14.09 -16.63
N GLU A 260 10.89 15.20 -16.02
CA GLU A 260 11.51 15.74 -14.79
C GLU A 260 11.48 14.70 -13.66
N MET A 261 10.35 14.03 -13.47
CA MET A 261 10.19 12.95 -12.48
C MET A 261 11.15 11.78 -12.76
N CYS A 262 11.22 11.32 -14.01
CA CYS A 262 12.10 10.21 -14.40
C CYS A 262 13.58 10.55 -14.24
N LEU A 263 13.98 11.78 -14.58
CA LEU A 263 15.35 12.29 -14.36
C LEU A 263 15.68 12.30 -12.87
N TRP A 264 14.79 12.84 -12.05
CA TRP A 264 14.98 12.89 -10.61
C TRP A 264 15.11 11.46 -10.01
N ILE A 265 14.27 10.51 -10.43
CA ILE A 265 14.35 9.10 -10.00
C ILE A 265 15.73 8.54 -10.37
N LYS A 266 16.17 8.70 -11.62
CA LYS A 266 17.47 8.21 -12.08
C LYS A 266 18.64 8.78 -11.27
N GLU A 267 18.63 10.09 -11.04
CA GLU A 267 19.71 10.80 -10.34
C GLU A 267 19.76 10.50 -8.85
N ASN A 268 18.62 10.39 -8.18
CA ASN A 268 18.56 10.27 -6.72
C ASN A 268 18.39 8.82 -6.22
N LEU A 269 17.78 7.93 -7.04
CA LEU A 269 17.43 6.57 -6.63
C LEU A 269 18.12 5.50 -7.50
N GLY A 270 18.61 5.89 -8.68
CA GLY A 270 19.28 5.02 -9.63
C GLY A 270 18.35 4.45 -10.72
N GLU A 271 18.95 4.08 -11.84
CA GLU A 271 18.25 3.61 -13.05
C GLU A 271 17.58 2.22 -12.91
N GLU A 272 17.87 1.49 -11.83
CA GLU A 272 17.36 0.14 -11.58
C GLU A 272 16.11 0.10 -10.70
N VAL A 273 15.64 1.25 -10.20
CA VAL A 273 14.38 1.31 -9.45
C VAL A 273 13.21 1.14 -10.42
N PRO A 274 12.34 0.12 -10.24
CA PRO A 274 11.18 -0.08 -11.11
C PRO A 274 10.17 1.05 -10.97
N VAL A 275 9.65 1.52 -12.11
CA VAL A 275 8.63 2.58 -12.18
C VAL A 275 7.40 2.06 -12.91
N HIS A 276 6.23 2.15 -12.27
CA HIS A 276 4.95 1.70 -12.78
C HIS A 276 4.07 2.90 -13.11
N PHE A 277 3.77 3.11 -14.39
CA PHE A 277 2.74 4.07 -14.84
C PHE A 277 1.39 3.36 -14.89
N SER A 278 0.51 3.66 -13.93
CA SER A 278 -0.79 3.01 -13.83
C SER A 278 -1.87 3.84 -14.50
N ARG A 279 -2.80 3.13 -15.18
CA ARG A 279 -3.97 3.72 -15.81
C ARG A 279 -4.94 4.20 -14.74
N PHE A 280 -5.34 5.47 -14.79
CA PHE A 280 -6.44 6.01 -14.01
C PHE A 280 -7.77 5.49 -14.54
N MET A 281 -8.66 5.12 -13.62
CA MET A 281 -10.08 4.89 -13.87
C MET A 281 -10.90 5.85 -13.02
N PRO A 282 -12.01 6.41 -13.54
CA PRO A 282 -12.86 7.34 -12.82
C PRO A 282 -13.28 6.82 -11.45
N ALA A 283 -13.02 7.61 -10.40
CA ALA A 283 -13.37 7.23 -9.03
C ALA A 283 -13.52 8.46 -8.13
N PHE A 284 -14.30 8.32 -7.06
CA PHE A 284 -14.53 9.29 -5.99
C PHE A 284 -14.96 10.67 -6.51
N ARG A 285 -14.08 11.70 -6.41
CA ARG A 285 -14.37 13.07 -6.83
C ARG A 285 -14.00 13.35 -8.29
N LEU A 286 -13.34 12.42 -8.97
CA LEU A 286 -12.94 12.53 -10.38
C LEU A 286 -13.72 11.57 -11.28
N ILE A 287 -15.00 11.37 -11.02
CA ILE A 287 -15.88 10.49 -11.82
C ILE A 287 -16.20 11.05 -13.21
N SER A 288 -16.02 12.36 -13.43
CA SER A 288 -16.28 13.02 -14.71
C SER A 288 -15.10 12.97 -15.69
N LEU A 289 -13.89 12.61 -15.23
CA LEU A 289 -12.73 12.46 -16.10
C LEU A 289 -12.76 11.11 -16.82
N PRO A 290 -12.35 11.03 -18.09
CA PRO A 290 -12.21 9.75 -18.78
C PRO A 290 -11.05 8.93 -18.20
N PRO A 291 -11.05 7.59 -18.38
CA PRO A 291 -9.87 6.78 -18.12
C PRO A 291 -8.65 7.30 -18.91
N THR A 292 -7.44 7.10 -18.39
CA THR A 292 -6.23 7.50 -19.12
C THR A 292 -6.19 6.84 -20.49
N PRO A 293 -6.05 7.59 -21.58
CA PRO A 293 -5.79 7.05 -22.92
C PRO A 293 -4.50 6.21 -22.92
N LEU A 294 -4.49 5.11 -23.68
CA LEU A 294 -3.31 4.23 -23.73
C LEU A 294 -2.09 4.94 -24.27
N GLU A 295 -2.28 5.84 -25.23
CA GLU A 295 -1.23 6.65 -25.84
C GLU A 295 -0.46 7.50 -24.80
N LYS A 296 -1.15 7.96 -23.74
CA LYS A 296 -0.53 8.71 -22.63
C LYS A 296 0.35 7.82 -21.76
N LEU A 297 -0.05 6.57 -21.55
CA LEU A 297 0.77 5.60 -20.84
C LEU A 297 1.99 5.19 -21.66
N ASP A 298 1.81 4.96 -22.97
CA ASP A 298 2.90 4.69 -23.91
C ASP A 298 3.89 5.85 -24.00
N GLU A 299 3.40 7.09 -24.00
CA GLU A 299 4.23 8.30 -23.97
C GLU A 299 5.07 8.33 -22.68
N ALA A 300 4.45 8.12 -21.52
CA ALA A 300 5.15 8.07 -20.23
C ALA A 300 6.20 6.96 -20.18
N TYR A 301 5.87 5.76 -20.67
CA TYR A 301 6.79 4.63 -20.79
C TYR A 301 7.99 4.98 -21.67
N LYS A 302 7.77 5.53 -22.85
CA LYS A 302 8.83 5.94 -23.79
C LYS A 302 9.73 7.03 -23.18
N ILE A 303 9.16 8.02 -22.50
CA ILE A 303 9.93 9.07 -21.82
C ILE A 303 10.85 8.43 -20.78
N ALA A 304 10.35 7.55 -19.93
CA ALA A 304 11.12 6.90 -18.87
C ALA A 304 12.26 6.03 -19.45
N LYS A 305 11.99 5.27 -20.52
CA LYS A 305 13.00 4.49 -21.23
C LYS A 305 14.07 5.37 -21.87
N ASN A 306 13.68 6.48 -22.48
CA ASN A 306 14.61 7.43 -23.10
C ASN A 306 15.50 8.16 -22.08
N VAL A 307 14.99 8.40 -20.87
CA VAL A 307 15.78 8.90 -19.73
C VAL A 307 16.81 7.86 -19.27
N GLY A 308 16.59 6.59 -19.56
CA GLY A 308 17.49 5.48 -19.25
C GLY A 308 17.09 4.66 -18.02
N LEU A 309 15.84 4.75 -17.57
CA LEU A 309 15.34 3.83 -16.54
C LEU A 309 15.24 2.40 -17.10
N LYS A 310 15.84 1.44 -16.39
CA LYS A 310 15.93 0.04 -16.85
C LYS A 310 14.60 -0.69 -16.80
N TYR A 311 13.82 -0.49 -15.73
CA TYR A 311 12.58 -1.22 -15.46
C TYR A 311 11.41 -0.26 -15.41
N VAL A 312 10.61 -0.26 -16.47
CA VAL A 312 9.44 0.61 -16.63
C VAL A 312 8.24 -0.26 -16.96
N TYR A 313 7.11 -0.02 -16.30
CA TYR A 313 5.91 -0.82 -16.44
C TYR A 313 4.68 0.04 -16.72
N ILE A 314 3.69 -0.57 -17.39
CA ILE A 314 2.33 -0.04 -17.53
C ILE A 314 1.40 -0.93 -16.70
N GLY A 315 0.69 -0.31 -15.76
CA GLY A 315 -0.26 -0.98 -14.88
C GLY A 315 -1.72 -0.68 -15.21
N ASN A 316 -2.64 -1.52 -14.73
CA ASN A 316 -4.09 -1.44 -14.96
C ASN A 316 -4.50 -1.52 -16.45
N VAL A 317 -3.73 -2.21 -17.27
CA VAL A 317 -4.02 -2.47 -18.70
C VAL A 317 -3.67 -3.93 -19.00
N PRO A 318 -4.52 -4.91 -18.60
CA PRO A 318 -4.25 -6.33 -18.79
C PRO A 318 -3.97 -6.68 -20.26
N GLY A 319 -2.84 -7.38 -20.51
CA GLY A 319 -2.41 -7.76 -21.87
C GLY A 319 -1.51 -6.73 -22.57
N HIS A 320 -1.20 -5.59 -21.94
CA HIS A 320 -0.28 -4.62 -22.50
C HIS A 320 1.17 -5.13 -22.45
N ALA A 321 1.96 -4.89 -23.53
CA ALA A 321 3.36 -5.33 -23.59
C ALA A 321 4.24 -4.78 -22.44
N GLY A 322 3.89 -3.62 -21.89
CA GLY A 322 4.57 -2.98 -20.76
C GLY A 322 4.36 -3.65 -19.40
N GLU A 323 3.55 -4.73 -19.30
CA GLU A 323 3.38 -5.49 -18.04
C GLU A 323 4.53 -6.48 -17.79
N SER A 324 5.25 -6.85 -18.85
CA SER A 324 6.29 -7.87 -18.77
C SER A 324 7.66 -7.29 -18.40
N THR A 325 8.45 -8.03 -17.64
CA THR A 325 9.84 -7.65 -17.33
C THR A 325 10.74 -7.99 -18.51
N ILE A 326 11.36 -6.97 -19.07
CA ILE A 326 12.30 -7.09 -20.19
C ILE A 326 13.73 -7.02 -19.65
N CYS A 327 14.58 -7.95 -20.05
CA CYS A 327 16.00 -7.90 -19.71
C CYS A 327 16.67 -6.67 -20.34
N PRO A 328 17.30 -5.78 -19.54
CA PRO A 328 17.87 -4.54 -20.07
C PRO A 328 19.08 -4.77 -20.95
N ASN A 329 19.71 -5.96 -20.91
CA ASN A 329 20.89 -6.31 -21.71
C ASN A 329 20.53 -6.95 -23.07
N CYS A 330 19.65 -7.97 -23.08
CA CYS A 330 19.37 -8.73 -24.32
C CYS A 330 17.98 -8.44 -24.94
N GLY A 331 17.16 -7.62 -24.30
CA GLY A 331 15.81 -7.25 -24.79
C GLY A 331 14.75 -8.36 -24.72
N LYS A 332 15.10 -9.58 -24.26
CA LYS A 332 14.14 -10.68 -24.16
C LYS A 332 13.25 -10.53 -22.92
N ILE A 333 12.04 -11.09 -23.00
CA ILE A 333 11.10 -11.11 -21.88
C ILE A 333 11.61 -12.06 -20.81
N ALA A 334 12.06 -11.50 -19.68
CA ALA A 334 12.53 -12.25 -18.53
C ALA A 334 11.37 -12.78 -17.67
N ILE A 335 10.29 -11.99 -17.52
CA ILE A 335 9.03 -12.43 -16.89
C ILE A 335 7.88 -11.95 -17.75
N LYS A 336 7.04 -12.88 -18.21
CA LYS A 336 5.84 -12.58 -18.99
C LYS A 336 4.62 -12.51 -18.07
N ARG A 337 3.87 -11.41 -18.17
CA ARG A 337 2.66 -11.18 -17.37
C ARG A 337 1.44 -10.86 -18.22
N ILE A 338 0.27 -11.21 -17.71
CA ILE A 338 -1.03 -10.64 -18.11
C ILE A 338 -1.78 -10.27 -16.84
N GLY A 339 -2.00 -8.99 -16.62
CA GLY A 339 -2.54 -8.47 -15.36
C GLY A 339 -1.62 -8.82 -14.19
N TYR A 340 -2.12 -9.64 -13.26
CA TYR A 340 -1.35 -10.09 -12.09
C TYR A 340 -0.86 -11.53 -12.23
N GLU A 341 -1.11 -12.19 -13.35
CA GLU A 341 -0.72 -13.58 -13.60
C GLU A 341 0.66 -13.65 -14.24
N ILE A 342 1.51 -14.54 -13.70
CA ILE A 342 2.81 -14.87 -14.26
C ILE A 342 2.64 -16.04 -15.24
N LEU A 343 2.82 -15.78 -16.55
CA LEU A 343 2.76 -16.81 -17.57
C LEU A 343 4.09 -17.54 -17.74
N GLU A 344 5.20 -16.80 -17.65
CA GLU A 344 6.56 -17.35 -17.80
C GLU A 344 7.50 -16.57 -16.86
N ASN A 345 8.41 -17.30 -16.20
CA ASN A 345 9.49 -16.72 -15.42
C ASN A 345 10.83 -17.33 -15.84
N ASN A 346 11.62 -16.55 -16.56
CA ASN A 346 12.94 -16.92 -17.09
C ASN A 346 14.08 -16.27 -16.26
N ILE A 347 13.81 -15.87 -15.01
CA ILE A 347 14.85 -15.45 -14.07
C ILE A 347 15.29 -16.65 -13.25
N LYS A 348 16.61 -16.88 -13.21
CA LYS A 348 17.25 -17.94 -12.41
C LYS A 348 18.35 -17.29 -11.57
N ASP A 349 18.32 -17.49 -10.26
CA ASP A 349 19.29 -16.92 -9.31
C ASP A 349 19.51 -15.40 -9.50
N GLY A 350 18.43 -14.66 -9.73
CA GLY A 350 18.46 -13.22 -9.99
C GLY A 350 19.08 -12.82 -11.33
N LYS A 351 19.24 -13.74 -12.27
CA LYS A 351 19.83 -13.51 -13.60
C LYS A 351 18.84 -13.86 -14.72
N CYS A 352 18.97 -13.16 -15.84
CA CYS A 352 18.25 -13.47 -17.05
C CYS A 352 18.66 -14.85 -17.59
N GLY A 353 17.71 -15.78 -17.73
CA GLY A 353 17.94 -17.13 -18.21
C GLY A 353 18.44 -17.22 -19.68
N PHE A 354 18.35 -16.10 -20.43
CA PHE A 354 18.80 -16.06 -21.83
C PHE A 354 20.24 -15.57 -22.00
N CYS A 355 20.70 -14.62 -21.18
CA CYS A 355 22.02 -14.00 -21.36
C CYS A 355 22.84 -13.90 -20.08
N GLY A 356 22.34 -14.39 -18.94
CA GLY A 356 23.05 -14.37 -17.66
C GLY A 356 23.20 -13.01 -16.98
N ASN A 357 22.69 -11.91 -17.60
CA ASN A 357 22.75 -10.58 -17.01
C ASN A 357 21.95 -10.52 -15.71
N LYS A 358 22.51 -9.86 -14.68
CA LYS A 358 21.83 -9.68 -13.39
C LYS A 358 20.58 -8.81 -13.59
N ILE A 359 19.45 -9.23 -13.07
CA ILE A 359 18.21 -8.48 -13.02
C ILE A 359 18.02 -7.99 -11.58
N ALA A 360 17.96 -6.67 -11.40
CA ALA A 360 17.79 -6.10 -10.07
C ALA A 360 16.42 -6.54 -9.49
N GLY A 361 16.39 -6.96 -8.22
CA GLY A 361 15.19 -7.50 -7.57
C GLY A 361 15.48 -8.17 -6.24
N ARG A 362 14.43 -8.68 -5.63
CA ARG A 362 14.42 -9.55 -4.45
C ARG A 362 13.72 -10.85 -4.82
N TRP A 363 14.43 -11.74 -5.48
CA TRP A 363 13.86 -12.94 -6.12
C TRP A 363 13.64 -14.09 -5.13
N ASP A 364 14.37 -14.08 -4.00
CA ASP A 364 14.43 -15.18 -3.00
C ASP A 364 13.79 -14.80 -1.64
N LEU A 365 13.02 -13.71 -1.56
CA LEU A 365 12.35 -13.31 -0.32
C LEU A 365 11.24 -14.25 0.11
#